data_db56700a5ecb65612fc8c6b844a4bff8
#
_entry.id   db56700a5ecb65612fc8c6b844a4bff8
#
_cell.length_a   1.000
_cell.length_b   1.000
_cell.length_c   1.000
_cell.angle_alpha   90.00
_cell.angle_beta   90.00
_cell.angle_gamma   90.00
#
_symmetry.space_group_name_H-M   'P 1'
#
loop_
_entity.id
_entity.type
_entity.pdbx_description
1 polymer ?
#
loop_
_entity_poly.entity_id
_entity_poly.type
_entity_poly.pdbx_seq_one_letter_code
_entity_poly.pdbx_strand_id
1 'polypeptide(L)'
;MPPHEAVPIIQQAIQLSIAPVFLLTGIAGLLGVMANRLARIVDRARALELKWSALSEKALVYAHAEIRNLERRRHLASWSINFCTSAALLVCIVIATLFFEEFFATDLKWLAGALFVAVMAALVGGLSSFLREVYLATHTGRIEPERFVL
;
A
#
# COMPACT_ATOMS: atom_id res chain seq x y z
N MET A 1 8.44 11.79 -41.03
CA MET A 1 7.69 12.78 -40.21
C MET A 1 8.50 14.07 -40.19
N PRO A 2 7.97 15.22 -40.60
CA PRO A 2 8.72 16.48 -40.51
C PRO A 2 8.88 16.89 -39.04
N PRO A 3 10.02 17.49 -38.68
CA PRO A 3 10.36 17.78 -37.27
C PRO A 3 9.38 18.73 -36.56
N HIS A 4 8.54 19.45 -37.31
CA HIS A 4 7.55 20.37 -36.74
C HIS A 4 6.27 19.71 -36.22
N GLU A 5 5.97 18.47 -36.61
CA GLU A 5 4.80 17.71 -36.12
C GLU A 5 5.10 16.89 -34.84
N ALA A 6 6.37 16.58 -34.59
CA ALA A 6 6.77 15.80 -33.42
C ALA A 6 6.71 16.58 -32.08
N VAL A 7 6.87 17.92 -32.14
CA VAL A 7 6.88 18.77 -30.95
C VAL A 7 5.51 18.81 -30.23
N PRO A 8 4.38 19.05 -30.93
CA PRO A 8 3.07 19.05 -30.30
C PRO A 8 2.67 17.67 -29.73
N ILE A 9 3.06 16.57 -30.39
CA ILE A 9 2.81 15.19 -29.96
C ILE A 9 3.47 14.92 -28.61
N ILE A 10 4.77 15.22 -28.49
CA ILE A 10 5.52 15.03 -27.24
C ILE A 10 4.95 15.91 -26.10
N GLN A 11 4.59 17.15 -26.42
CA GLN A 11 4.01 18.08 -25.44
C GLN A 11 2.69 17.55 -24.89
N GLN A 12 1.82 16.99 -25.72
CA GLN A 12 0.55 16.41 -25.33
C GLN A 12 0.73 15.18 -24.46
N ALA A 13 1.64 14.25 -24.82
CA ALA A 13 1.97 13.07 -24.02
C ALA A 13 2.49 13.46 -22.62
N ILE A 14 3.37 14.45 -22.54
CA ILE A 14 3.87 14.96 -21.26
C ILE A 14 2.73 15.53 -20.42
N GLN A 15 1.87 16.35 -21.01
CA GLN A 15 0.75 16.98 -20.31
C GLN A 15 -0.24 15.95 -19.74
N LEU A 16 -0.56 14.90 -20.50
CA LEU A 16 -1.44 13.82 -20.07
C LEU A 16 -0.80 12.96 -18.97
N SER A 17 0.54 12.87 -18.91
CA SER A 17 1.27 12.06 -17.94
C SER A 17 1.46 12.75 -16.58
N ILE A 18 1.25 14.06 -16.49
CA ILE A 18 1.46 14.82 -15.23
C ILE A 18 0.57 14.27 -14.10
N ALA A 19 -0.72 14.07 -14.34
CA ALA A 19 -1.65 13.60 -13.31
C ALA A 19 -1.30 12.18 -12.81
N PRO A 20 -1.05 11.17 -13.65
CA PRO A 20 -0.55 9.87 -13.21
C PRO A 20 0.76 9.93 -12.41
N VAL A 21 1.70 10.81 -12.78
CA VAL A 21 2.97 10.96 -12.05
C VAL A 21 2.75 11.52 -10.65
N PHE A 22 1.88 12.52 -10.47
CA PHE A 22 1.50 13.00 -9.14
C PHE A 22 0.82 11.93 -8.31
N LEU A 23 -0.04 11.11 -8.92
CA LEU A 23 -0.66 9.98 -8.24
C LEU A 23 0.39 8.97 -7.77
N LEU A 24 1.40 8.67 -8.59
CA LEU A 24 2.50 7.78 -8.24
C LEU A 24 3.29 8.30 -7.03
N THR A 25 3.55 9.60 -6.95
CA THR A 25 4.19 10.25 -5.80
C THR A 25 3.35 10.08 -4.53
N GLY A 26 2.04 10.26 -4.63
CA GLY A 26 1.12 10.03 -3.52
C GLY A 26 1.13 8.57 -3.02
N ILE A 27 1.13 7.61 -3.95
CA ILE A 27 1.22 6.18 -3.63
C ILE A 27 2.54 5.86 -2.92
N ALA A 28 3.67 6.43 -3.37
CA ALA A 28 4.97 6.23 -2.74
C ALA A 28 4.98 6.71 -1.28
N GLY A 29 4.37 7.87 -0.99
CA GLY A 29 4.17 8.36 0.37
C GLY A 29 3.36 7.41 1.25
N LEU A 30 2.24 6.89 0.73
CA LEU A 30 1.41 5.90 1.43
C LEU A 30 2.18 4.61 1.72
N LEU A 31 2.92 4.09 0.75
CA LEU A 31 3.75 2.89 0.91
C LEU A 31 4.79 3.06 2.01
N GLY A 32 5.41 4.23 2.14
CA GLY A 32 6.35 4.54 3.22
C GLY A 32 5.71 4.43 4.60
N VAL A 33 4.51 4.99 4.78
CA VAL A 33 3.75 4.90 6.04
C VAL A 33 3.37 3.45 6.35
N MET A 34 2.87 2.70 5.36
CA MET A 34 2.46 1.29 5.52
C MET A 34 3.64 0.39 5.86
N ALA A 35 4.80 0.57 5.20
CA ALA A 35 6.02 -0.18 5.46
C ALA A 35 6.55 0.05 6.89
N ASN A 36 6.55 1.29 7.36
CA ASN A 36 6.94 1.61 8.73
C ASN A 36 6.01 0.96 9.77
N ARG A 37 4.72 0.87 9.50
CA ARG A 37 3.77 0.19 10.39
C ARG A 37 3.99 -1.32 10.40
N LEU A 38 4.20 -1.92 9.22
CA LEU A 38 4.51 -3.34 9.11
C LEU A 38 5.79 -3.70 9.88
N ALA A 39 6.85 -2.88 9.76
CA ALA A 39 8.09 -3.08 10.50
C ALA A 39 7.83 -3.12 12.03
N ARG A 40 7.06 -2.19 12.56
CA ARG A 40 6.70 -2.18 14.01
C ARG A 40 5.93 -3.43 14.45
N ILE A 41 5.03 -3.95 13.61
CA ILE A 41 4.30 -5.20 13.90
C ILE A 41 5.27 -6.38 13.97
N VAL A 42 6.20 -6.47 13.01
CA VAL A 42 7.22 -7.54 12.95
C VAL A 42 8.18 -7.44 14.14
N ASP A 43 8.65 -6.23 14.47
CA ASP A 43 9.55 -6.01 15.60
C ASP A 43 8.90 -6.42 16.94
N ARG A 44 7.62 -6.09 17.10
CA ARG A 44 6.88 -6.50 18.28
C ARG A 44 6.72 -8.01 18.38
N ALA A 45 6.43 -8.68 17.27
CA ALA A 45 6.34 -10.15 17.22
C ALA A 45 7.67 -10.80 17.59
N ARG A 46 8.79 -10.33 17.01
CA ARG A 46 10.14 -10.82 17.36
C ARG A 46 10.50 -10.61 18.82
N ALA A 47 10.14 -9.45 19.38
CA ALA A 47 10.40 -9.16 20.79
C ALA A 47 9.64 -10.11 21.73
N LEU A 48 8.45 -10.58 21.34
CA LEU A 48 7.70 -11.60 22.08
C LEU A 48 8.33 -12.99 21.93
N GLU A 49 8.77 -13.35 20.72
CA GLU A 49 9.45 -14.63 20.46
C GLU A 49 10.74 -14.77 21.29
N LEU A 50 11.55 -13.70 21.37
CA LEU A 50 12.80 -13.71 22.16
C LEU A 50 12.56 -13.89 23.68
N LYS A 51 11.41 -13.47 24.18
CA LYS A 51 11.04 -13.61 25.61
C LYS A 51 10.31 -14.91 25.91
N TRP A 52 9.98 -15.70 24.91
CA TRP A 52 9.12 -16.88 25.03
C TRP A 52 9.56 -17.87 26.11
N SER A 53 10.86 -18.20 26.15
CA SER A 53 11.44 -19.16 27.09
C SER A 53 11.45 -18.67 28.54
N ALA A 54 11.27 -17.37 28.78
CA ALA A 54 11.29 -16.75 30.11
C ALA A 54 9.88 -16.46 30.64
N LEU A 55 8.80 -16.74 29.89
CA LEU A 55 7.43 -16.44 30.27
C LEU A 55 6.86 -17.52 31.18
N SER A 56 6.12 -17.09 32.22
CA SER A 56 5.33 -17.99 33.06
C SER A 56 4.13 -18.56 32.31
N GLU A 57 3.57 -19.68 32.78
CA GLU A 57 2.46 -20.38 32.12
C GLU A 57 1.23 -19.47 31.87
N LYS A 58 0.90 -18.59 32.80
CA LYS A 58 -0.15 -17.58 32.64
C LYS A 58 0.21 -16.54 31.59
N ALA A 59 1.47 -16.10 31.52
CA ALA A 59 1.94 -15.13 30.56
C ALA A 59 1.98 -15.72 29.13
N LEU A 60 2.19 -17.02 28.98
CA LEU A 60 2.14 -17.72 27.69
C LEU A 60 0.75 -17.63 27.02
N VAL A 61 -0.33 -17.76 27.78
CA VAL A 61 -1.70 -17.64 27.24
C VAL A 61 -1.94 -16.25 26.65
N TYR A 62 -1.48 -15.20 27.34
CA TYR A 62 -1.58 -13.82 26.85
C TYR A 62 -0.68 -13.58 25.62
N ALA A 63 0.54 -14.11 25.64
CA ALA A 63 1.48 -14.01 24.54
C ALA A 63 0.93 -14.67 23.25
N HIS A 64 0.29 -15.83 23.37
CA HIS A 64 -0.38 -16.49 22.24
C HIS A 64 -1.52 -15.64 21.64
N ALA A 65 -2.32 -15.00 22.49
CA ALA A 65 -3.39 -14.12 22.04
C ALA A 65 -2.84 -12.87 21.35
N GLU A 66 -1.75 -12.28 21.88
CA GLU A 66 -1.07 -11.13 21.31
C GLU A 66 -0.45 -11.48 19.94
N ILE A 67 0.25 -12.61 19.82
CA ILE A 67 0.85 -13.06 18.55
C ILE A 67 -0.23 -13.26 17.48
N ARG A 68 -1.34 -13.93 17.80
CA ARG A 68 -2.45 -14.11 16.85
C ARG A 68 -3.01 -12.78 16.33
N ASN A 69 -3.09 -11.78 17.20
CA ASN A 69 -3.53 -10.45 16.83
C ASN A 69 -2.49 -9.73 15.92
N LEU A 70 -1.20 -9.86 16.26
CA LEU A 70 -0.10 -9.31 15.45
C LEU A 70 -0.04 -9.97 14.06
N GLU A 71 -0.25 -11.28 13.96
CA GLU A 71 -0.32 -11.99 12.68
C GLU A 71 -1.48 -11.49 11.81
N ARG A 72 -2.66 -11.31 12.38
CA ARG A 72 -3.81 -10.75 11.65
C ARG A 72 -3.53 -9.34 11.14
N ARG A 73 -2.94 -8.48 11.97
CA ARG A 73 -2.54 -7.12 11.59
C ARG A 73 -1.45 -7.13 10.53
N ARG A 74 -0.44 -8.00 10.66
CA ARG A 74 0.61 -8.21 9.66
C ARG A 74 0.02 -8.58 8.31
N HIS A 75 -0.96 -9.50 8.29
CA HIS A 75 -1.61 -9.92 7.05
C HIS A 75 -2.34 -8.76 6.37
N LEU A 76 -3.12 -7.98 7.12
CA LEU A 76 -3.82 -6.80 6.58
C LEU A 76 -2.84 -5.73 6.06
N ALA A 77 -1.76 -5.47 6.80
CA ALA A 77 -0.72 -4.53 6.37
C ALA A 77 -0.01 -5.01 5.09
N SER A 78 0.30 -6.32 4.97
CA SER A 78 0.89 -6.89 3.76
C SER A 78 -0.05 -6.79 2.56
N TRP A 79 -1.34 -7.08 2.72
CA TRP A 79 -2.34 -6.90 1.65
C TRP A 79 -2.45 -5.44 1.20
N SER A 80 -2.46 -4.51 2.15
CA SER A 80 -2.49 -3.08 1.86
C SER A 80 -1.29 -2.65 1.01
N ILE A 81 -0.08 -3.08 1.40
CA ILE A 81 1.15 -2.80 0.65
C ILE A 81 1.09 -3.42 -0.76
N ASN A 82 0.66 -4.69 -0.88
CA ASN A 82 0.57 -5.37 -2.17
C ASN A 82 -0.41 -4.65 -3.13
N PHE A 83 -1.58 -4.25 -2.64
CA PHE A 83 -2.54 -3.50 -3.45
C PHE A 83 -1.98 -2.13 -3.90
N CYS A 84 -1.34 -1.39 -3.00
CA CYS A 84 -0.75 -0.09 -3.34
C CYS A 84 0.45 -0.25 -4.30
N THR A 85 1.27 -1.29 -4.14
CA THR A 85 2.37 -1.59 -5.07
C THR A 85 1.84 -1.98 -6.45
N SER A 86 0.79 -2.81 -6.51
CA SER A 86 0.12 -3.16 -7.76
C SER A 86 -0.48 -1.93 -8.44
N ALA A 87 -1.09 -1.02 -7.68
CA ALA A 87 -1.59 0.24 -8.20
C ALA A 87 -0.46 1.11 -8.79
N ALA A 88 0.68 1.22 -8.11
CA ALA A 88 1.85 1.94 -8.62
C ALA A 88 2.36 1.35 -9.95
N LEU A 89 2.43 0.02 -10.03
CA LEU A 89 2.83 -0.67 -11.26
C LEU A 89 1.84 -0.42 -12.40
N LEU A 90 0.54 -0.48 -12.11
CA LEU A 90 -0.49 -0.16 -13.10
C LEU A 90 -0.42 1.30 -13.57
N VAL A 91 -0.11 2.26 -12.69
CA VAL A 91 0.13 3.66 -13.09
C VAL A 91 1.29 3.77 -14.08
N CYS A 92 2.39 3.05 -13.86
CA CYS A 92 3.50 3.00 -14.81
C CYS A 92 3.05 2.46 -16.18
N ILE A 93 2.20 1.44 -16.19
CA ILE A 93 1.63 0.88 -17.45
C ILE A 93 0.72 1.91 -18.12
N VAL A 94 -0.11 2.63 -17.36
CA VAL A 94 -0.95 3.72 -17.91
C VAL A 94 -0.08 4.78 -18.61
N ILE A 95 0.98 5.24 -17.96
CA ILE A 95 1.90 6.22 -18.54
C ILE A 95 2.52 5.68 -19.83
N ALA A 96 3.02 4.44 -19.79
CA ALA A 96 3.60 3.79 -20.97
C ALA A 96 2.58 3.67 -22.12
N THR A 97 1.31 3.33 -21.82
CA THR A 97 0.23 3.23 -22.81
C THR A 97 -0.06 4.60 -23.45
N LEU A 98 -0.08 5.69 -22.68
CA LEU A 98 -0.30 7.04 -23.19
C LEU A 98 0.82 7.47 -24.13
N PHE A 99 2.09 7.19 -23.81
CA PHE A 99 3.20 7.47 -24.71
C PHE A 99 3.16 6.61 -25.96
N PHE A 100 2.81 5.33 -25.83
CA PHE A 100 2.73 4.41 -26.95
C PHE A 100 1.63 4.83 -27.96
N GLU A 101 0.46 5.24 -27.44
CA GLU A 101 -0.65 5.76 -28.24
C GLU A 101 -0.21 6.95 -29.09
N GLU A 102 0.49 7.90 -28.48
CA GLU A 102 0.92 9.12 -29.14
C GLU A 102 2.00 8.86 -30.19
N PHE A 103 2.94 7.93 -29.94
CA PHE A 103 4.02 7.60 -30.88
C PHE A 103 3.56 6.79 -32.11
N PHE A 104 2.61 5.86 -31.90
CA PHE A 104 2.17 4.93 -32.93
C PHE A 104 0.83 5.31 -33.56
N ALA A 105 0.24 6.45 -33.14
CA ALA A 105 -1.07 6.93 -33.61
C ALA A 105 -2.17 5.86 -33.55
N THR A 106 -2.14 5.03 -32.48
CA THR A 106 -3.07 3.92 -32.24
C THR A 106 -4.12 4.38 -31.25
N ASP A 107 -5.39 4.04 -31.43
CA ASP A 107 -6.45 4.45 -30.49
C ASP A 107 -6.53 3.46 -29.31
N LEU A 108 -5.74 3.72 -28.26
CA LEU A 108 -5.70 2.93 -27.01
C LEU A 108 -6.36 3.65 -25.82
N LYS A 109 -7.14 4.72 -26.08
CA LYS A 109 -7.76 5.54 -25.01
C LYS A 109 -8.64 4.72 -24.06
N TRP A 110 -9.40 3.78 -24.60
CA TRP A 110 -10.23 2.90 -23.80
C TRP A 110 -9.39 2.01 -22.87
N LEU A 111 -8.23 1.53 -23.34
CA LEU A 111 -7.32 0.70 -22.54
C LEU A 111 -6.69 1.53 -21.41
N ALA A 112 -6.21 2.73 -21.69
CA ALA A 112 -5.70 3.65 -20.69
C ALA A 112 -6.76 3.98 -19.64
N GLY A 113 -8.00 4.23 -20.03
CA GLY A 113 -9.13 4.45 -19.14
C GLY A 113 -9.45 3.22 -18.27
N ALA A 114 -9.49 2.03 -18.84
CA ALA A 114 -9.74 0.79 -18.13
C ALA A 114 -8.63 0.49 -17.11
N LEU A 115 -7.37 0.68 -17.49
CA LEU A 115 -6.22 0.56 -16.58
C LEU A 115 -6.31 1.57 -15.44
N PHE A 116 -6.71 2.81 -15.71
CA PHE A 116 -6.86 3.82 -14.67
C PHE A 116 -7.96 3.46 -13.66
N VAL A 117 -9.08 2.90 -14.12
CA VAL A 117 -10.13 2.38 -13.23
C VAL A 117 -9.59 1.23 -12.37
N ALA A 118 -8.77 0.34 -12.94
CA ALA A 118 -8.12 -0.74 -12.18
C ALA A 118 -7.15 -0.18 -11.12
N VAL A 119 -6.40 0.89 -11.42
CA VAL A 119 -5.58 1.61 -10.43
C VAL A 119 -6.43 2.10 -9.27
N MET A 120 -7.55 2.77 -9.56
CA MET A 120 -8.44 3.29 -8.51
C MET A 120 -9.01 2.16 -7.66
N ALA A 121 -9.44 1.05 -8.26
CA ALA A 121 -9.93 -0.12 -7.53
C ALA A 121 -8.86 -0.72 -6.62
N ALA A 122 -7.62 -0.86 -7.10
CA ALA A 122 -6.49 -1.34 -6.30
C ALA A 122 -6.17 -0.40 -5.12
N LEU A 123 -6.20 0.91 -5.33
CA LEU A 123 -5.99 1.90 -4.26
C LEU A 123 -7.09 1.83 -3.19
N VAL A 124 -8.35 1.74 -3.60
CA VAL A 124 -9.48 1.59 -2.66
C VAL A 124 -9.33 0.30 -1.85
N GLY A 125 -8.95 -0.81 -2.48
CA GLY A 125 -8.66 -2.07 -1.78
C GLY A 125 -7.51 -1.94 -0.79
N GLY A 126 -6.41 -1.29 -1.18
CA GLY A 126 -5.25 -1.03 -0.34
C GLY A 126 -5.58 -0.16 0.87
N LEU A 127 -6.23 0.98 0.65
CA LEU A 127 -6.63 1.88 1.74
C LEU A 127 -7.67 1.24 2.67
N SER A 128 -8.62 0.47 2.14
CA SER A 128 -9.61 -0.25 2.96
C SER A 128 -8.94 -1.28 3.87
N SER A 129 -7.96 -2.03 3.36
CA SER A 129 -7.17 -2.98 4.15
C SER A 129 -6.33 -2.27 5.22
N PHE A 130 -5.74 -1.13 4.88
CA PHE A 130 -4.99 -0.29 5.80
C PHE A 130 -5.88 0.28 6.91
N LEU A 131 -7.07 0.78 6.56
CA LEU A 131 -8.02 1.30 7.54
C LEU A 131 -8.46 0.22 8.54
N ARG A 132 -8.70 -1.00 8.07
CA ARG A 132 -9.01 -2.15 8.94
C ARG A 132 -7.85 -2.49 9.88
N GLU A 133 -6.60 -2.44 9.41
CA GLU A 133 -5.42 -2.64 10.26
C GLU A 133 -5.35 -1.58 11.36
N VAL A 134 -5.53 -0.30 11.00
CA VAL A 134 -5.53 0.82 11.94
C VAL A 134 -6.64 0.66 12.99
N TYR A 135 -7.85 0.30 12.55
CA TYR A 135 -8.98 0.08 13.45
C TYR A 135 -8.68 -1.04 14.46
N LEU A 136 -8.13 -2.18 13.99
CA LEU A 136 -7.72 -3.26 14.90
C LEU A 136 -6.62 -2.79 15.88
N ALA A 137 -5.67 -1.99 15.42
CA ALA A 137 -4.59 -1.46 16.25
C ALA A 137 -5.11 -0.60 17.41
N THR A 138 -6.10 0.25 17.14
CA THR A 138 -6.66 1.16 18.15
C THR A 138 -7.61 0.48 19.13
N HIS A 139 -8.35 -0.54 18.71
CA HIS A 139 -9.29 -1.26 19.58
C HIS A 139 -8.61 -2.26 20.51
N THR A 140 -7.50 -2.87 20.06
CA THR A 140 -6.77 -3.86 20.89
C THR A 140 -5.75 -3.21 21.82
N GLY A 141 -5.41 -1.94 21.60
CA GLY A 141 -4.45 -1.16 22.40
C GLY A 141 -5.03 -0.53 23.67
N ARG A 142 -6.24 -0.85 24.09
CA ARG A 142 -6.76 -0.41 25.38
C ARG A 142 -6.04 -1.19 26.49
N ILE A 143 -4.95 -0.58 26.99
CA ILE A 143 -4.28 -1.01 28.22
C ILE A 143 -5.30 -0.78 29.34
N GLU A 144 -5.83 -1.86 29.93
CA GLU A 144 -6.57 -1.78 31.17
C GLU A 144 -5.62 -1.31 32.27
N PRO A 145 -5.81 -0.12 32.87
CA PRO A 145 -4.89 0.41 33.87
C PRO A 145 -4.88 -0.38 35.18
N GLU A 146 -5.82 -1.30 35.39
CA GLU A 146 -5.91 -2.10 36.62
C GLU A 146 -4.83 -3.17 36.82
N ARG A 147 -3.92 -3.39 35.84
CA ARG A 147 -2.87 -4.42 35.93
C ARG A 147 -1.55 -3.95 36.53
N PHE A 148 -1.43 -2.70 36.97
CA PHE A 148 -0.21 -2.15 37.57
C PHE A 148 -0.38 -1.83 39.06
N VAL A 149 -1.46 -2.29 39.71
CA VAL A 149 -1.58 -2.24 41.16
C VAL A 149 -1.26 -3.65 41.67
N LEU A 150 0.02 -3.90 41.89
CA LEU A 150 0.68 -4.67 42.96
C LEU A 150 2.13 -4.86 42.65
#